data_76cb79e9368672616a0b6fff721905f9
#
_entry.id   76cb79e9368672616a0b6fff721905f9
#
_cell.length_a   1.000
_cell.length_b   1.000
_cell.length_c   1.000
_cell.angle_alpha   90.00
_cell.angle_beta   90.00
_cell.angle_gamma   90.00
#
_symmetry.space_group_name_H-M   'P 1'
#
loop_
_entity.id
_entity.type
_entity.pdbx_description
1 polymer ?
#
loop_
_entity_poly.entity_id
_entity_poly.type
_entity_poly.pdbx_seq_one_letter_code
_entity_poly.pdbx_strand_id
1 'polypeptide(L)'
;MFRPCIDLRDGRVVQIVGSTLTDAAADRTSERVNFVSDRDAGSYAEQYRADDLRGGHVIMLGPGNDVAARAALAAWPGGMQVGGGITGTNAQQWLDAGASHVIVTSSLFDGPTFVAERLGELVDLVGAERIVIDLSCRWSDGAYWVVTDRWQTFTTMRVDSSTLAHLAGSCAEFLVHGVDVEGFAQGIDLRLVELLAESSPIPTTYAGGARSLDDLRLVHDAGHGQIDLTIGSALDIFGGTGVRYADCVAFNGAHRRG
;
A
#
# COMPACT_ATOMS: atom_id res chain seq x y z
N MET A 1 -13.31 -3.84 0.30
CA MET A 1 -13.21 -3.82 -1.18
C MET A 1 -11.82 -4.26 -1.61
N PHE A 2 -11.66 -4.83 -2.83
CA PHE A 2 -10.35 -5.05 -3.43
C PHE A 2 -9.76 -3.73 -3.92
N ARG A 3 -8.48 -3.47 -3.60
CA ARG A 3 -7.67 -2.35 -4.07
C ARG A 3 -6.50 -2.89 -4.91
N PRO A 4 -6.34 -2.49 -6.17
CA PRO A 4 -5.24 -2.96 -7.00
C PRO A 4 -3.92 -2.27 -6.63
N CYS A 5 -2.79 -2.92 -6.95
CA CYS A 5 -1.45 -2.34 -6.80
C CYS A 5 -0.65 -2.39 -8.11
N ILE A 6 0.32 -1.49 -8.21
CA ILE A 6 1.36 -1.45 -9.24
C ILE A 6 2.68 -1.21 -8.52
N ASP A 7 3.44 -2.27 -8.27
CA ASP A 7 4.77 -2.16 -7.68
C ASP A 7 5.81 -2.01 -8.76
N LEU A 8 6.69 -1.03 -8.60
CA LEU A 8 7.69 -0.66 -9.61
C LEU A 8 9.11 -0.90 -9.09
N ARG A 9 9.90 -1.63 -9.88
CA ARG A 9 11.33 -1.82 -9.65
C ARG A 9 12.08 -1.71 -10.99
N ASP A 10 13.11 -0.86 -11.01
CA ASP A 10 13.92 -0.59 -12.22
C ASP A 10 13.05 -0.26 -13.45
N GLY A 11 11.99 0.53 -13.26
CA GLY A 11 11.05 0.97 -14.29
C GLY A 11 10.05 -0.07 -14.78
N ARG A 12 10.02 -1.26 -14.18
CA ARG A 12 9.10 -2.38 -14.54
C ARG A 12 8.10 -2.67 -13.43
N VAL A 13 6.93 -3.16 -13.83
CA VAL A 13 5.95 -3.67 -12.87
C VAL A 13 6.41 -5.04 -12.36
N VAL A 14 6.43 -5.19 -11.05
CA VAL A 14 6.94 -6.40 -10.37
C VAL A 14 6.01 -6.84 -9.23
N GLN A 15 6.21 -8.08 -8.78
CA GLN A 15 5.75 -8.54 -7.47
C GLN A 15 6.94 -9.16 -6.73
N ILE A 16 7.22 -8.69 -5.54
CA ILE A 16 8.40 -9.05 -4.74
C ILE A 16 7.95 -9.54 -3.36
N VAL A 17 8.71 -10.47 -2.78
CA VAL A 17 8.58 -10.78 -1.35
C VAL A 17 9.22 -9.63 -0.58
N GLY A 18 8.40 -8.78 0.01
CA GLY A 18 8.81 -7.49 0.55
C GLY A 18 9.90 -7.58 1.62
N SER A 19 9.87 -8.62 2.48
CA SER A 19 10.92 -8.86 3.50
C SER A 19 12.32 -9.11 2.92
N THR A 20 12.43 -9.27 1.59
CA THR A 20 13.72 -9.48 0.89
C THR A 20 14.25 -8.25 0.17
N LEU A 21 13.55 -7.10 0.25
CA LEU A 21 13.94 -5.85 -0.42
C LEU A 21 15.27 -5.29 0.13
N THR A 22 16.18 -4.90 -0.78
CA THR A 22 17.44 -4.23 -0.46
C THR A 22 17.78 -3.14 -1.47
N ASP A 23 18.45 -2.05 -1.04
CA ASP A 23 18.98 -1.01 -1.95
C ASP A 23 20.41 -1.27 -2.39
N ALA A 24 21.13 -2.13 -1.68
CA ALA A 24 22.51 -2.43 -2.02
C ALA A 24 22.52 -3.18 -3.35
N ALA A 25 23.03 -2.53 -4.41
CA ALA A 25 23.16 -3.14 -5.73
C ALA A 25 23.94 -4.47 -5.70
N ALA A 26 24.86 -4.64 -4.74
CA ALA A 26 25.65 -5.84 -4.52
C ALA A 26 24.86 -6.97 -3.83
N ASP A 27 23.74 -6.65 -3.17
CA ASP A 27 22.97 -7.62 -2.35
C ASP A 27 21.61 -7.99 -2.99
N ARG A 28 21.32 -7.48 -4.18
CA ARG A 28 20.06 -7.76 -4.92
C ARG A 28 19.86 -9.22 -5.28
N THR A 29 20.87 -10.06 -5.15
CA THR A 29 20.78 -11.51 -5.36
C THR A 29 19.93 -12.22 -4.30
N SER A 30 19.66 -11.57 -3.17
CA SER A 30 18.80 -12.07 -2.09
C SER A 30 17.33 -11.71 -2.28
N GLU A 31 17.00 -10.75 -3.16
CA GLU A 31 15.61 -10.34 -3.44
C GLU A 31 14.83 -11.48 -4.13
N ARG A 32 13.69 -11.87 -3.55
CA ARG A 32 12.77 -12.82 -4.20
C ARG A 32 11.77 -12.07 -5.04
N VAL A 33 11.99 -12.06 -6.34
CA VAL A 33 11.04 -11.53 -7.33
C VAL A 33 10.09 -12.66 -7.73
N ASN A 34 8.81 -12.49 -7.43
CA ASN A 34 7.76 -13.45 -7.79
C ASN A 34 7.32 -13.27 -9.25
N PHE A 35 7.33 -12.05 -9.75
CA PHE A 35 6.86 -11.71 -11.08
C PHE A 35 7.55 -10.45 -11.60
N VAL A 36 7.84 -10.41 -12.89
CA VAL A 36 8.25 -9.23 -13.65
C VAL A 36 7.39 -9.13 -14.89
N SER A 37 6.68 -8.02 -15.06
CA SER A 37 5.76 -7.82 -16.18
C SER A 37 6.47 -7.41 -17.46
N ASP A 38 5.94 -7.88 -18.59
CA ASP A 38 6.24 -7.34 -19.92
C ASP A 38 5.30 -6.18 -20.31
N ARG A 39 4.21 -5.97 -19.56
CA ARG A 39 3.30 -4.84 -19.71
C ARG A 39 3.84 -3.66 -18.93
N ASP A 40 3.67 -2.45 -19.47
CA ASP A 40 4.02 -1.21 -18.77
C ASP A 40 2.99 -0.85 -17.67
N ALA A 41 3.38 0.07 -16.79
CA ALA A 41 2.54 0.51 -15.67
C ALA A 41 1.27 1.24 -16.11
N GLY A 42 1.32 1.97 -17.22
CA GLY A 42 0.15 2.67 -17.80
C GLY A 42 -0.94 1.68 -18.21
N SER A 43 -0.55 0.56 -18.83
CA SER A 43 -1.49 -0.50 -19.25
C SER A 43 -2.25 -1.13 -18.08
N TYR A 44 -1.62 -1.26 -16.90
CA TYR A 44 -2.30 -1.71 -15.68
C TYR A 44 -3.26 -0.63 -15.16
N ALA A 45 -2.84 0.63 -15.13
CA ALA A 45 -3.70 1.73 -14.69
C ALA A 45 -4.93 1.93 -15.60
N GLU A 46 -4.77 1.76 -16.93
CA GLU A 46 -5.89 1.75 -17.87
C GLU A 46 -6.89 0.62 -17.59
N GLN A 47 -6.39 -0.58 -17.31
CA GLN A 47 -7.22 -1.72 -16.92
C GLN A 47 -8.00 -1.42 -15.64
N TYR A 48 -7.34 -0.90 -14.60
CA TYR A 48 -7.98 -0.54 -13.33
C TYR A 48 -9.00 0.60 -13.49
N ARG A 49 -8.72 1.54 -14.39
CA ARG A 49 -9.66 2.59 -14.76
C ARG A 49 -10.91 2.04 -15.44
N ALA A 50 -10.75 1.10 -16.38
CA ALA A 50 -11.87 0.48 -17.08
C ALA A 50 -12.82 -0.25 -16.12
N ASP A 51 -12.28 -0.83 -15.04
CA ASP A 51 -13.03 -1.53 -14.00
C ASP A 51 -13.40 -0.64 -12.79
N ASP A 52 -13.11 0.68 -12.86
CA ASP A 52 -13.37 1.70 -11.82
C ASP A 52 -12.85 1.30 -10.42
N LEU A 53 -11.63 0.76 -10.36
CA LEU A 53 -10.96 0.32 -9.12
C LEU A 53 -10.17 1.45 -8.47
N ARG A 54 -10.84 2.53 -8.06
CA ARG A 54 -10.23 3.72 -7.44
C ARG A 54 -9.50 3.41 -6.15
N GLY A 55 -8.47 4.23 -5.85
CA GLY A 55 -7.69 4.15 -4.61
C GLY A 55 -6.70 2.99 -4.59
N GLY A 56 -6.48 2.33 -5.72
CA GLY A 56 -5.30 1.48 -5.88
C GLY A 56 -4.01 2.31 -5.82
N HIS A 57 -2.88 1.67 -5.60
CA HIS A 57 -1.62 2.38 -5.40
C HIS A 57 -0.54 2.00 -6.43
N VAL A 58 0.34 2.95 -6.67
CA VAL A 58 1.60 2.79 -7.41
C VAL A 58 2.73 2.96 -6.39
N ILE A 59 3.53 1.93 -6.14
CA ILE A 59 4.65 1.98 -5.21
C ILE A 59 5.98 1.88 -5.96
N MET A 60 6.83 2.88 -5.79
CA MET A 60 8.18 2.91 -6.32
C MET A 60 9.15 2.24 -5.33
N LEU A 61 9.58 1.03 -5.66
CA LEU A 61 10.49 0.23 -4.83
C LEU A 61 11.95 0.59 -5.14
N GLY A 62 12.35 1.80 -4.78
CA GLY A 62 13.68 2.35 -5.00
C GLY A 62 13.77 3.34 -6.18
N PRO A 63 14.97 3.80 -6.53
CA PRO A 63 15.17 4.80 -7.58
C PRO A 63 14.90 4.27 -8.99
N GLY A 64 14.73 5.19 -9.96
CA GLY A 64 14.60 4.85 -11.39
C GLY A 64 13.19 4.47 -11.83
N ASN A 65 12.17 4.70 -11.00
CA ASN A 65 10.78 4.33 -11.27
C ASN A 65 9.89 5.51 -11.71
N ASP A 66 10.41 6.74 -11.70
CA ASP A 66 9.64 7.98 -11.93
C ASP A 66 8.88 7.97 -13.26
N VAL A 67 9.51 7.50 -14.33
CA VAL A 67 8.89 7.46 -15.67
C VAL A 67 7.72 6.50 -15.69
N ALA A 68 7.86 5.29 -15.12
CA ALA A 68 6.82 4.30 -15.08
C ALA A 68 5.65 4.72 -14.16
N ALA A 69 5.96 5.32 -13.00
CA ALA A 69 4.95 5.85 -12.09
C ALA A 69 4.14 6.98 -12.75
N ARG A 70 4.80 7.93 -13.40
CA ARG A 70 4.11 9.00 -14.14
C ARG A 70 3.25 8.45 -15.28
N ALA A 71 3.69 7.41 -15.99
CA ALA A 71 2.89 6.76 -17.02
C ALA A 71 1.59 6.17 -16.46
N ALA A 72 1.66 5.49 -15.31
CA ALA A 72 0.47 4.95 -14.63
C ALA A 72 -0.49 6.07 -14.18
N LEU A 73 0.03 7.14 -13.57
CA LEU A 73 -0.79 8.26 -13.11
C LEU A 73 -1.42 9.03 -14.27
N ALA A 74 -0.71 9.21 -15.38
CA ALA A 74 -1.23 9.87 -16.58
C ALA A 74 -2.31 9.04 -17.29
N ALA A 75 -2.22 7.70 -17.22
CA ALA A 75 -3.25 6.79 -17.77
C ALA A 75 -4.57 6.87 -16.98
N TRP A 76 -4.50 7.20 -15.69
CA TRP A 76 -5.70 7.39 -14.86
C TRP A 76 -5.56 8.53 -13.85
N PRO A 77 -5.63 9.81 -14.30
CA PRO A 77 -5.53 10.96 -13.41
C PRO A 77 -6.59 10.93 -12.29
N GLY A 78 -6.14 11.07 -11.05
CA GLY A 78 -6.99 11.04 -9.86
C GLY A 78 -7.52 9.67 -9.46
N GLY A 79 -7.11 8.58 -10.14
CA GLY A 79 -7.56 7.22 -9.83
C GLY A 79 -6.64 6.44 -8.90
N MET A 80 -5.33 6.73 -8.95
CA MET A 80 -4.30 5.97 -8.25
C MET A 80 -3.59 6.84 -7.20
N GLN A 81 -3.24 6.23 -6.08
CA GLN A 81 -2.33 6.78 -5.08
C GLN A 81 -0.88 6.51 -5.50
N VAL A 82 0.10 7.27 -5.00
CA VAL A 82 1.53 7.03 -5.28
C VAL A 82 2.38 7.05 -4.01
N GLY A 83 3.28 6.09 -3.90
CA GLY A 83 4.21 5.94 -2.78
C GLY A 83 5.61 5.53 -3.22
N GLY A 84 6.52 5.44 -2.24
CA GLY A 84 7.92 5.10 -2.46
C GLY A 84 8.80 6.34 -2.65
N GLY A 85 9.47 6.76 -1.57
CA GLY A 85 10.34 7.93 -1.58
C GLY A 85 9.62 9.27 -1.60
N ILE A 86 8.36 9.33 -1.16
CA ILE A 86 7.60 10.59 -1.05
C ILE A 86 8.06 11.37 0.18
N THR A 87 8.27 12.67 -0.02
CA THR A 87 8.70 13.64 1.00
C THR A 87 7.98 14.97 0.78
N GLY A 88 8.09 15.91 1.72
CA GLY A 88 7.58 17.28 1.54
C GLY A 88 8.15 18.01 0.31
N THR A 89 9.34 17.61 -0.18
CA THR A 89 9.95 18.27 -1.34
C THR A 89 9.42 17.80 -2.70
N ASN A 90 8.78 16.63 -2.77
CA ASN A 90 8.31 16.06 -4.05
C ASN A 90 6.81 15.70 -4.07
N ALA A 91 6.10 15.76 -2.95
CA ALA A 91 4.71 15.38 -2.85
C ALA A 91 3.81 16.13 -3.85
N GLN A 92 3.93 17.47 -3.93
CA GLN A 92 3.14 18.27 -4.85
C GLN A 92 3.36 17.87 -6.32
N GLN A 93 4.60 17.55 -6.71
CA GLN A 93 4.93 17.14 -8.09
C GLN A 93 4.25 15.82 -8.50
N TRP A 94 3.99 14.91 -7.55
CA TRP A 94 3.27 13.68 -7.79
C TRP A 94 1.77 13.89 -7.89
N LEU A 95 1.21 14.80 -7.10
CA LEU A 95 -0.19 15.23 -7.23
C LEU A 95 -0.42 15.93 -8.58
N ASP A 96 0.49 16.80 -8.99
CA ASP A 96 0.45 17.48 -10.31
C ASP A 96 0.60 16.47 -11.47
N ALA A 97 1.31 15.37 -11.25
CA ALA A 97 1.43 14.27 -12.22
C ALA A 97 0.16 13.41 -12.35
N GLY A 98 -0.86 13.65 -11.52
CA GLY A 98 -2.15 12.97 -11.57
C GLY A 98 -2.41 11.97 -10.45
N ALA A 99 -1.57 11.90 -9.41
CA ALA A 99 -1.89 11.08 -8.24
C ALA A 99 -3.14 11.60 -7.52
N SER A 100 -3.99 10.68 -7.06
CA SER A 100 -5.10 11.04 -6.18
C SER A 100 -4.60 11.44 -4.79
N HIS A 101 -3.63 10.69 -4.26
CA HIS A 101 -3.01 10.91 -2.95
C HIS A 101 -1.54 10.54 -3.03
N VAL A 102 -0.76 11.07 -2.08
CA VAL A 102 0.62 10.65 -1.83
C VAL A 102 0.67 9.74 -0.61
N ILE A 103 1.41 8.64 -0.71
CA ILE A 103 1.61 7.68 0.39
C ILE A 103 2.96 7.96 1.02
N VAL A 104 2.98 8.22 2.31
CA VAL A 104 4.17 8.53 3.10
C VAL A 104 4.38 7.54 4.22
N THR A 105 5.63 7.21 4.49
CA THR A 105 6.06 6.27 5.52
C THR A 105 7.34 6.78 6.19
N SER A 106 8.49 6.32 5.71
CA SER A 106 9.81 6.56 6.32
C SER A 106 10.20 8.03 6.41
N SER A 107 9.68 8.89 5.51
CA SER A 107 9.94 10.34 5.56
C SER A 107 9.38 11.02 6.81
N LEU A 108 8.41 10.40 7.49
CA LEU A 108 7.83 10.88 8.74
C LEU A 108 8.65 10.50 9.97
N PHE A 109 9.73 9.74 9.80
CA PHE A 109 10.54 9.24 10.90
C PHE A 109 11.98 9.77 10.84
N ASP A 110 12.61 9.87 12.03
CA ASP A 110 14.04 10.04 12.20
C ASP A 110 14.56 8.84 12.99
N GLY A 111 15.19 7.92 12.27
CA GLY A 111 15.46 6.60 12.82
C GLY A 111 14.14 5.94 13.31
N PRO A 112 14.07 5.50 14.59
CA PRO A 112 12.86 4.87 15.13
C PRO A 112 11.78 5.87 15.59
N THR A 113 12.05 7.18 15.57
CA THR A 113 11.20 8.20 16.17
C THR A 113 10.32 8.88 15.13
N PHE A 114 9.02 8.92 15.38
CA PHE A 114 8.08 9.70 14.57
C PHE A 114 8.30 11.21 14.81
N VAL A 115 8.32 11.98 13.72
CA VAL A 115 8.53 13.44 13.73
C VAL A 115 7.25 14.12 13.27
N ALA A 116 6.43 14.53 14.21
CA ALA A 116 5.10 15.11 13.96
C ALA A 116 5.17 16.39 13.11
N GLU A 117 6.23 17.18 13.25
CA GLU A 117 6.48 18.40 12.48
C GLU A 117 6.55 18.11 10.97
N ARG A 118 7.17 17.00 10.55
CA ARG A 118 7.25 16.62 9.14
C ARG A 118 5.88 16.28 8.55
N LEU A 119 4.99 15.67 9.35
CA LEU A 119 3.62 15.43 8.93
C LEU A 119 2.84 16.75 8.86
N GLY A 120 2.99 17.63 9.85
CA GLY A 120 2.39 18.96 9.83
C GLY A 120 2.79 19.78 8.61
N GLU A 121 4.09 19.85 8.30
CA GLU A 121 4.61 20.51 7.09
C GLU A 121 4.03 19.92 5.79
N LEU A 122 3.87 18.60 5.73
CA LEU A 122 3.27 17.95 4.56
C LEU A 122 1.76 18.28 4.45
N VAL A 123 1.03 18.30 5.57
CA VAL A 123 -0.40 18.71 5.61
C VAL A 123 -0.57 20.16 5.17
N ASP A 124 0.30 21.05 5.64
CA ASP A 124 0.28 22.46 5.21
C ASP A 124 0.55 22.63 3.71
N LEU A 125 1.37 21.74 3.14
CA LEU A 125 1.75 21.78 1.72
C LEU A 125 0.65 21.25 0.79
N VAL A 126 0.05 20.09 1.09
CA VAL A 126 -0.81 19.35 0.14
C VAL A 126 -2.24 19.12 0.64
N GLY A 127 -2.53 19.40 1.91
CA GLY A 127 -3.80 19.08 2.57
C GLY A 127 -3.87 17.64 3.10
N ALA A 128 -4.50 17.46 4.26
CA ALA A 128 -4.67 16.13 4.87
C ALA A 128 -5.44 15.15 3.97
N GLU A 129 -6.41 15.69 3.20
CA GLU A 129 -7.25 14.94 2.27
C GLU A 129 -6.49 14.37 1.05
N ARG A 130 -5.20 14.69 0.90
CA ARG A 130 -4.32 14.18 -0.18
C ARG A 130 -3.22 13.26 0.33
N ILE A 131 -3.24 12.93 1.62
CA ILE A 131 -2.22 12.12 2.28
C ILE A 131 -2.79 10.76 2.64
N VAL A 132 -2.04 9.70 2.34
CA VAL A 132 -2.19 8.36 2.90
C VAL A 132 -0.97 8.07 3.77
N ILE A 133 -1.18 7.65 5.01
CA ILE A 133 -0.07 7.23 5.88
C ILE A 133 0.04 5.70 5.82
N ASP A 134 1.19 5.20 5.37
CA ASP A 134 1.52 3.77 5.42
C ASP A 134 2.10 3.43 6.80
N LEU A 135 1.40 2.57 7.51
CA LEU A 135 1.76 2.03 8.82
C LEU A 135 2.15 0.55 8.70
N SER A 136 3.08 0.23 7.80
CA SER A 136 3.65 -1.12 7.70
C SER A 136 4.11 -1.59 9.07
N CYS A 137 3.66 -2.78 9.51
CA CYS A 137 3.89 -3.19 10.90
C CYS A 137 4.24 -4.68 11.04
N ARG A 138 4.89 -5.00 12.16
CA ARG A 138 5.24 -6.35 12.57
C ARG A 138 4.77 -6.63 14.00
N TRP A 139 4.39 -7.88 14.25
CA TRP A 139 4.04 -8.34 15.59
C TRP A 139 5.29 -8.61 16.42
N SER A 140 5.42 -7.93 17.55
CA SER A 140 6.47 -8.20 18.56
C SER A 140 5.97 -7.81 19.95
N ASP A 141 6.36 -8.59 20.96
CA ASP A 141 6.11 -8.32 22.37
C ASP A 141 4.65 -7.94 22.70
N GLY A 142 3.72 -8.63 22.05
CA GLY A 142 2.29 -8.46 22.34
C GLY A 142 1.62 -7.27 21.65
N ALA A 143 2.28 -6.61 20.67
CA ALA A 143 1.75 -5.47 19.92
C ALA A 143 2.22 -5.47 18.45
N TYR A 144 1.50 -4.74 17.60
CA TYR A 144 1.98 -4.38 16.26
C TYR A 144 2.79 -3.08 16.35
N TRP A 145 4.03 -3.13 15.88
CA TRP A 145 4.93 -2.00 15.85
C TRP A 145 5.14 -1.55 14.41
N VAL A 146 5.03 -0.26 14.17
CA VAL A 146 5.38 0.32 12.87
C VAL A 146 6.85 0.05 12.59
N VAL A 147 7.12 -0.36 11.35
CA VAL A 147 8.48 -0.61 10.87
C VAL A 147 8.77 0.26 9.66
N THR A 148 10.01 0.74 9.59
CA THR A 148 10.52 1.59 8.51
C THR A 148 11.74 0.96 7.88
N ASP A 149 12.41 1.67 6.97
CA ASP A 149 13.63 1.22 6.31
C ASP A 149 13.46 -0.19 5.72
N ARG A 150 12.50 -0.32 4.78
CA ARG A 150 12.13 -1.61 4.15
C ARG A 150 11.79 -2.68 5.16
N TRP A 151 11.06 -2.25 6.21
CA TRP A 151 10.56 -3.13 7.26
C TRP A 151 11.61 -3.75 8.16
N GLN A 152 12.85 -3.21 8.17
CA GLN A 152 13.96 -3.73 8.95
C GLN A 152 14.12 -3.02 10.31
N THR A 153 13.64 -1.77 10.39
CA THR A 153 13.81 -0.94 11.61
C THR A 153 12.49 -0.83 12.35
N PHE A 154 12.42 -1.38 13.55
CA PHE A 154 11.30 -1.15 14.46
C PHE A 154 11.31 0.29 14.95
N THR A 155 10.14 0.92 14.94
CA THR A 155 9.94 2.26 15.50
C THR A 155 9.42 2.18 16.94
N THR A 156 9.26 3.34 17.58
CA THR A 156 8.60 3.45 18.88
C THR A 156 7.08 3.58 18.78
N MET A 157 6.53 3.55 17.57
CA MET A 157 5.09 3.73 17.30
C MET A 157 4.39 2.38 17.20
N ARG A 158 3.26 2.24 17.89
CA ARG A 158 2.38 1.06 17.79
C ARG A 158 1.23 1.34 16.83
N VAL A 159 0.72 0.31 16.19
CA VAL A 159 -0.57 0.34 15.52
C VAL A 159 -1.63 -0.01 16.57
N ASP A 160 -2.26 1.01 17.14
CA ASP A 160 -3.32 0.90 18.13
C ASP A 160 -4.33 2.06 17.98
N SER A 161 -5.44 1.98 18.72
CA SER A 161 -6.53 2.97 18.65
C SER A 161 -6.06 4.40 18.95
N SER A 162 -5.10 4.57 19.86
CA SER A 162 -4.56 5.90 20.23
C SER A 162 -3.77 6.51 19.08
N THR A 163 -2.88 5.73 18.47
CA THR A 163 -2.07 6.15 17.33
C THR A 163 -2.94 6.45 16.13
N LEU A 164 -3.88 5.55 15.79
CA LEU A 164 -4.77 5.74 14.64
C LEU A 164 -5.66 6.97 14.82
N ALA A 165 -6.23 7.18 16.02
CA ALA A 165 -7.02 8.37 16.32
C ALA A 165 -6.19 9.67 16.24
N HIS A 166 -4.94 9.64 16.70
CA HIS A 166 -4.04 10.79 16.65
C HIS A 166 -3.69 11.18 15.19
N LEU A 167 -3.42 10.20 14.33
CA LEU A 167 -3.00 10.45 12.96
C LEU A 167 -4.17 10.74 11.99
N ALA A 168 -5.39 10.31 12.31
CA ALA A 168 -6.56 10.41 11.43
C ALA A 168 -6.94 11.83 11.01
N GLY A 169 -6.60 12.85 11.83
CA GLY A 169 -6.81 14.26 11.48
C GLY A 169 -5.83 14.80 10.43
N SER A 170 -4.78 14.05 10.11
CA SER A 170 -3.68 14.49 9.23
C SER A 170 -3.57 13.68 7.92
N CYS A 171 -4.51 12.78 7.65
CA CYS A 171 -4.55 12.00 6.42
C CYS A 171 -5.97 11.57 6.05
N ALA A 172 -6.16 11.17 4.80
CA ALA A 172 -7.44 10.69 4.28
C ALA A 172 -7.63 9.18 4.48
N GLU A 173 -6.55 8.41 4.53
CA GLU A 173 -6.57 6.95 4.56
C GLU A 173 -5.32 6.40 5.26
N PHE A 174 -5.44 5.24 5.89
CA PHE A 174 -4.30 4.43 6.28
C PHE A 174 -4.08 3.27 5.30
N LEU A 175 -2.83 3.04 4.90
CA LEU A 175 -2.38 1.82 4.26
C LEU A 175 -1.57 1.02 5.29
N VAL A 176 -1.96 -0.22 5.56
CA VAL A 176 -1.32 -1.01 6.62
C VAL A 176 -0.86 -2.35 6.06
N HIS A 177 0.46 -2.53 5.98
CA HIS A 177 1.06 -3.80 5.56
C HIS A 177 1.34 -4.70 6.76
N GLY A 178 0.76 -5.91 6.73
CA GLY A 178 1.16 -7.00 7.61
C GLY A 178 2.47 -7.62 7.10
N VAL A 179 3.61 -7.08 7.53
CA VAL A 179 4.94 -7.40 6.96
C VAL A 179 5.31 -8.87 7.11
N ASP A 180 4.91 -9.50 8.20
CA ASP A 180 5.29 -10.90 8.50
C ASP A 180 4.64 -11.91 7.52
N VAL A 181 3.59 -11.50 6.80
CA VAL A 181 2.90 -12.35 5.81
C VAL A 181 3.04 -11.82 4.37
N GLU A 182 3.67 -10.65 4.17
CA GLU A 182 3.77 -9.98 2.87
C GLU A 182 4.56 -10.77 1.84
N GLY A 183 3.97 -10.96 0.65
CA GLY A 183 4.58 -11.65 -0.49
C GLY A 183 4.67 -13.16 -0.38
N PHE A 184 4.28 -13.76 0.74
CA PHE A 184 4.34 -15.21 0.95
C PHE A 184 3.09 -15.97 0.48
N ALA A 185 1.98 -15.26 0.24
CA ALA A 185 0.67 -15.85 -0.10
C ALA A 185 0.28 -17.00 0.87
N GLN A 186 0.47 -16.78 2.17
CA GLN A 186 0.17 -17.76 3.23
C GLN A 186 -1.15 -17.48 3.96
N GLY A 187 -1.83 -16.42 3.59
CA GLY A 187 -3.05 -15.92 4.21
C GLY A 187 -2.81 -14.59 4.92
N ILE A 188 -3.90 -13.90 5.17
CA ILE A 188 -3.91 -12.59 5.83
C ILE A 188 -3.62 -12.72 7.33
N ASP A 189 -3.13 -11.63 7.93
CA ASP A 189 -3.11 -11.48 9.39
C ASP A 189 -4.49 -10.98 9.88
N LEU A 190 -5.39 -11.94 10.16
CA LEU A 190 -6.76 -11.65 10.58
C LEU A 190 -6.82 -10.80 11.85
N ARG A 191 -5.90 -11.04 12.79
CA ARG A 191 -5.82 -10.29 14.04
C ARG A 191 -5.53 -8.80 13.79
N LEU A 192 -4.65 -8.50 12.82
CA LEU A 192 -4.39 -7.13 12.41
C LEU A 192 -5.62 -6.51 11.74
N VAL A 193 -6.31 -7.24 10.88
CA VAL A 193 -7.56 -6.78 10.25
C VAL A 193 -8.63 -6.43 11.29
N GLU A 194 -8.84 -7.30 12.27
CA GLU A 194 -9.78 -7.06 13.37
C GLU A 194 -9.40 -5.83 14.20
N LEU A 195 -8.11 -5.68 14.57
CA LEU A 195 -7.60 -4.51 15.24
C LEU A 195 -7.88 -3.21 14.47
N LEU A 196 -7.63 -3.22 13.16
CA LEU A 196 -7.87 -2.06 12.29
C LEU A 196 -9.36 -1.72 12.20
N ALA A 197 -10.22 -2.72 12.07
CA ALA A 197 -11.67 -2.55 12.02
C ALA A 197 -12.24 -1.94 13.30
N GLU A 198 -11.70 -2.33 14.46
CA GLU A 198 -12.12 -1.81 15.77
C GLU A 198 -11.54 -0.42 16.09
N SER A 199 -10.38 -0.09 15.53
CA SER A 199 -9.57 1.05 15.97
C SER A 199 -9.48 2.19 14.98
N SER A 200 -9.62 1.95 13.67
CA SER A 200 -9.43 3.02 12.67
C SER A 200 -10.68 3.89 12.53
N PRO A 201 -10.56 5.21 12.72
CA PRO A 201 -11.69 6.12 12.53
C PRO A 201 -11.86 6.60 11.08
N ILE A 202 -10.94 6.22 10.17
CA ILE A 202 -10.93 6.64 8.76
C ILE A 202 -10.76 5.43 7.83
N PRO A 203 -11.00 5.57 6.50
CA PRO A 203 -10.75 4.51 5.53
C PRO A 203 -9.37 3.89 5.71
N THR A 204 -9.32 2.56 5.64
CA THR A 204 -8.08 1.80 5.84
C THR A 204 -8.00 0.67 4.83
N THR A 205 -6.86 0.56 4.17
CA THR A 205 -6.51 -0.54 3.28
C THR A 205 -5.47 -1.43 3.96
N TYR A 206 -5.79 -2.70 4.13
CA TYR A 206 -4.85 -3.72 4.57
C TYR A 206 -4.13 -4.34 3.36
N ALA A 207 -2.84 -4.61 3.48
CA ALA A 207 -2.04 -5.34 2.52
C ALA A 207 -1.21 -6.41 3.22
N GLY A 208 -0.98 -7.53 2.53
CA GLY A 208 -0.13 -8.60 3.00
C GLY A 208 -0.79 -9.97 3.02
N GLY A 209 -0.09 -10.97 2.49
CA GLY A 209 -0.39 -12.38 2.63
C GLY A 209 -1.59 -12.94 1.87
N ALA A 210 -2.45 -12.13 1.30
CA ALA A 210 -3.65 -12.58 0.58
C ALA A 210 -3.30 -13.62 -0.51
N ARG A 211 -4.05 -14.72 -0.56
CA ARG A 211 -3.81 -15.88 -1.43
C ARG A 211 -5.04 -16.36 -2.20
N SER A 212 -6.23 -15.93 -1.80
CA SER A 212 -7.49 -16.44 -2.34
C SER A 212 -8.59 -15.39 -2.32
N LEU A 213 -9.66 -15.62 -3.09
CA LEU A 213 -10.87 -14.81 -3.01
C LEU A 213 -11.56 -14.93 -1.64
N ASP A 214 -11.36 -16.05 -0.95
CA ASP A 214 -11.88 -16.24 0.41
C ASP A 214 -11.18 -15.33 1.42
N ASP A 215 -9.88 -15.02 1.22
CA ASP A 215 -9.20 -14.02 2.05
C ASP A 215 -9.82 -12.62 1.86
N LEU A 216 -10.25 -12.26 0.63
CA LEU A 216 -10.97 -11.00 0.38
C LEU A 216 -12.33 -10.97 1.11
N ARG A 217 -13.07 -12.07 1.08
CA ARG A 217 -14.32 -12.22 1.84
C ARG A 217 -14.08 -12.12 3.34
N LEU A 218 -13.04 -12.80 3.82
CA LEU A 218 -12.68 -12.80 5.24
C LEU A 218 -12.31 -11.41 5.75
N VAL A 219 -11.51 -10.62 4.97
CA VAL A 219 -11.22 -9.22 5.30
C VAL A 219 -12.49 -8.37 5.29
N HIS A 220 -13.38 -8.59 4.31
CA HIS A 220 -14.64 -7.87 4.24
C HIS A 220 -15.51 -8.13 5.48
N ASP A 221 -15.66 -9.39 5.86
CA ASP A 221 -16.52 -9.82 6.97
C ASP A 221 -15.93 -9.37 8.33
N ALA A 222 -14.65 -9.68 8.58
CA ALA A 222 -13.95 -9.29 9.80
C ALA A 222 -13.74 -7.77 9.92
N GLY A 223 -13.55 -7.10 8.79
CA GLY A 223 -13.45 -5.66 8.70
C GLY A 223 -14.81 -4.93 8.68
N HIS A 224 -15.93 -5.65 8.84
CA HIS A 224 -17.29 -5.09 8.78
C HIS A 224 -17.54 -4.23 7.53
N GLY A 225 -16.93 -4.60 6.41
CA GLY A 225 -16.95 -3.84 5.16
C GLY A 225 -16.19 -2.51 5.20
N GLN A 226 -15.45 -2.18 6.26
CA GLN A 226 -14.72 -0.91 6.42
C GLN A 226 -13.26 -1.02 5.98
N ILE A 227 -12.67 -2.22 6.07
CA ILE A 227 -11.29 -2.47 5.66
C ILE A 227 -11.27 -2.95 4.20
N ASP A 228 -10.46 -2.31 3.39
CA ASP A 228 -10.16 -2.73 2.02
C ASP A 228 -8.93 -3.65 2.01
N LEU A 229 -8.78 -4.46 0.94
CA LEU A 229 -7.68 -5.41 0.80
C LEU A 229 -6.91 -5.19 -0.50
N THR A 230 -5.60 -5.03 -0.40
CA THR A 230 -4.71 -5.13 -1.56
C THR A 230 -4.29 -6.59 -1.76
N ILE A 231 -4.39 -7.06 -3.00
CA ILE A 231 -3.91 -8.37 -3.43
C ILE A 231 -2.87 -8.15 -4.54
N GLY A 232 -1.67 -8.65 -4.33
CA GLY A 232 -0.56 -8.58 -5.28
C GLY A 232 -0.24 -9.93 -5.91
N SER A 233 0.80 -10.61 -5.43
CA SER A 233 1.41 -11.84 -6.01
C SER A 233 0.43 -13.00 -6.25
N ALA A 234 -0.71 -13.05 -5.58
CA ALA A 234 -1.71 -14.10 -5.77
C ALA A 234 -2.59 -13.89 -7.01
N LEU A 235 -2.64 -12.66 -7.57
CA LEU A 235 -3.48 -12.35 -8.75
C LEU A 235 -2.92 -12.98 -10.02
N ASP A 236 -3.82 -13.49 -10.86
CA ASP A 236 -3.51 -14.07 -12.18
C ASP A 236 -2.82 -13.07 -13.12
N ILE A 237 -3.18 -11.79 -13.06
CA ILE A 237 -2.53 -10.73 -13.85
C ILE A 237 -1.07 -10.49 -13.50
N PHE A 238 -0.60 -11.05 -12.37
CA PHE A 238 0.79 -11.06 -11.91
C PHE A 238 1.37 -12.48 -11.88
N GLY A 239 0.82 -13.39 -12.70
CA GLY A 239 1.28 -14.78 -12.77
C GLY A 239 0.88 -15.63 -11.57
N GLY A 240 0.12 -15.12 -10.62
CA GLY A 240 -0.43 -15.87 -9.50
C GLY A 240 -1.51 -16.86 -9.95
N THR A 241 -1.76 -17.88 -9.13
CA THR A 241 -2.78 -18.90 -9.39
C THR A 241 -3.88 -18.94 -8.33
N GLY A 242 -3.78 -18.05 -7.33
CA GLY A 242 -4.68 -18.06 -6.17
C GLY A 242 -5.97 -17.28 -6.39
N VAL A 243 -5.90 -16.18 -7.14
CA VAL A 243 -7.02 -15.25 -7.30
C VAL A 243 -7.12 -14.79 -8.75
N ARG A 244 -8.33 -14.83 -9.31
CA ARG A 244 -8.60 -14.21 -10.60
C ARG A 244 -8.94 -12.74 -10.39
N TYR A 245 -8.27 -11.86 -11.12
CA TYR A 245 -8.55 -10.42 -11.12
C TYR A 245 -10.04 -10.12 -11.38
N ALA A 246 -10.64 -10.81 -12.36
CA ALA A 246 -12.05 -10.65 -12.69
C ALA A 246 -13.00 -10.97 -11.52
N ASP A 247 -12.63 -11.91 -10.65
CA ASP A 247 -13.44 -12.28 -9.47
C ASP A 247 -13.37 -11.18 -8.41
N CYS A 248 -12.22 -10.50 -8.28
CA CYS A 248 -12.08 -9.32 -7.39
C CYS A 248 -12.91 -8.13 -7.91
N VAL A 249 -12.92 -7.89 -9.22
CA VAL A 249 -13.77 -6.86 -9.84
C VAL A 249 -15.25 -7.16 -9.60
N ALA A 250 -15.67 -8.41 -9.80
CA ALA A 250 -17.04 -8.84 -9.53
C ALA A 250 -17.42 -8.69 -8.06
N PHE A 251 -16.51 -9.03 -7.14
CA PHE A 251 -16.69 -8.82 -5.71
C PHE A 251 -16.94 -7.34 -5.38
N ASN A 252 -16.13 -6.44 -5.92
CA ASN A 252 -16.31 -5.00 -5.74
C ASN A 252 -17.65 -4.52 -6.29
N GLY A 253 -18.08 -5.03 -7.47
CA GLY A 253 -19.37 -4.70 -8.03
C GLY A 253 -20.56 -5.10 -7.15
N ALA A 254 -20.44 -6.24 -6.44
CA ALA A 254 -21.47 -6.74 -5.53
C ALA A 254 -21.52 -6.02 -4.17
N HIS A 255 -20.40 -5.38 -3.75
CA HIS A 255 -20.25 -4.80 -2.41
C HIS A 255 -19.98 -3.28 -2.44
N ARG A 256 -20.29 -2.58 -3.55
CA ARG A 256 -20.11 -1.12 -3.65
C ARG A 256 -20.80 -0.43 -2.47
N ARG A 257 -20.00 0.38 -1.76
CA ARG A 257 -20.53 1.31 -0.75
C ARG A 257 -21.27 2.41 -1.52
N GLY A 258 -22.54 2.60 -1.21
CA GLY A 258 -23.38 3.65 -1.82
C GLY A 258 -22.91 5.05 -1.46
#